data_da0859b6323c991bdefb637320141fd4
#
_entry.id   da0859b6323c991bdefb637320141fd4
#
_cell.length_a   1.000
_cell.length_b   1.000
_cell.length_c   1.000
_cell.angle_alpha   90.00
_cell.angle_beta   90.00
_cell.angle_gamma   90.00
#
_symmetry.space_group_name_H-M   'P 1'
#
loop_
_entity.id
_entity.type
_entity.pdbx_description
1 polymer ?
#
loop_
_entity_poly.entity_id
_entity_poly.type
_entity_poly.pdbx_seq_one_letter_code
_entity_poly.pdbx_strand_id
1 'polypeptide(L)'
;MKNYVKHHPWNIIEEGFDPTLNRVSESIFSIGNGKFGQRANFEEKYSGDTLPGNYVAGVYYPDKTRVGWWKNGYPKYFAKVLNAPNWMRINIRIAGYSLDLARCEVQEFSRTLDMQKGILTRAFKAKLQNGITATVKVERFCSLHTSNQAAFRYSITLDQDSTLRVSSYIDGNIVNEDSNYDQKFWTGILAKADQNSSLLITETKKTAFQVAVQTYTSVFVNGKEQEFTEKIVKTKRTKVTAEFEAKGGQEIVIDKRAAIISSLDVPIADLETVARESCRVNYRTPFEEFKANHIAAWAAKWEESDITITGDVSAQQAIRFNIFQLNCTYSGEDERLNIGPKGFTGEKYGGSTYWDTEAYCLPFYQATAEPQVARNLLIYRHKHLQKAIENAKKLGFSCGAALYPMVTMNGEECHNEWEITFEEIHRNGAIAYAIYDYINYTGDQKYLAEYGLEVLIGIARFWAQRVNWSEHQQKYVMLGVTGPNEFENNVNNNWYTNKIAAWCMDYCRESINWVKENHPTDYSRIVEQSTFNEAEMTKWKEIS
;
A
#
# COMPACT_ATOMS: atom_id res chain seq x y z
N MET A 1 18.77 -6.83 24.66
CA MET A 1 18.44 -5.83 23.65
C MET A 1 17.48 -4.82 24.30
N LYS A 2 17.74 -3.53 24.25
CA LYS A 2 16.84 -2.54 24.85
C LYS A 2 15.60 -2.43 23.95
N ASN A 3 14.42 -2.77 24.49
CA ASN A 3 13.17 -2.58 23.77
C ASN A 3 12.93 -1.09 23.59
N TYR A 4 13.02 -0.60 22.35
CA TYR A 4 12.78 0.81 22.11
C TYR A 4 11.29 1.15 21.94
N VAL A 5 10.46 0.13 21.68
CA VAL A 5 8.99 0.20 21.65
C VAL A 5 8.45 -0.45 22.94
N LYS A 6 7.57 0.23 23.64
CA LYS A 6 6.91 -0.29 24.84
C LYS A 6 5.81 -1.28 24.49
N HIS A 7 5.69 -2.32 25.31
CA HIS A 7 4.59 -3.28 25.19
C HIS A 7 3.28 -2.68 25.74
N HIS A 8 2.25 -2.67 24.90
CA HIS A 8 0.91 -2.22 25.25
C HIS A 8 -0.12 -2.93 24.34
N PRO A 9 -1.25 -3.41 24.86
CA PRO A 9 -2.15 -4.27 24.07
C PRO A 9 -2.77 -3.58 22.84
N TRP A 10 -2.85 -2.25 22.82
CA TRP A 10 -3.45 -1.49 21.73
C TRP A 10 -2.54 -0.43 21.08
N ASN A 11 -1.43 -0.12 21.70
CA ASN A 11 -0.59 0.97 21.24
C ASN A 11 0.82 0.50 20.91
N ILE A 12 1.40 1.09 19.86
CA ILE A 12 2.85 1.11 19.67
C ILE A 12 3.35 2.42 20.26
N ILE A 13 4.29 2.37 21.20
CA ILE A 13 4.76 3.55 21.95
C ILE A 13 6.28 3.63 21.89
N GLU A 14 6.78 4.77 21.41
CA GLU A 14 8.18 5.17 21.45
C GLU A 14 8.33 6.34 22.44
N GLU A 15 9.27 6.24 23.36
CA GLU A 15 9.64 7.31 24.29
C GLU A 15 11.11 7.69 24.17
N GLY A 16 11.37 8.99 24.13
CA GLY A 16 12.66 9.55 23.81
C GLY A 16 12.89 9.66 22.30
N PHE A 17 13.72 10.61 21.90
CA PHE A 17 14.07 10.83 20.50
C PHE A 17 15.47 10.32 20.21
N ASP A 18 15.56 9.26 19.41
CA ASP A 18 16.81 8.76 18.85
C ASP A 18 16.81 9.00 17.33
N PRO A 19 17.58 9.99 16.82
CA PRO A 19 17.61 10.28 15.38
C PRO A 19 18.09 9.10 14.53
N THR A 20 18.87 8.16 15.09
CA THR A 20 19.36 6.97 14.36
C THR A 20 18.27 5.92 14.11
N LEU A 21 17.21 5.93 14.91
CA LEU A 21 16.05 5.05 14.79
C LEU A 21 14.86 5.72 14.07
N ASN A 22 14.94 7.01 13.73
CA ASN A 22 13.80 7.75 13.19
C ASN A 22 13.21 7.09 11.93
N ARG A 23 14.04 6.65 10.98
CA ARG A 23 13.54 5.97 9.76
C ARG A 23 12.82 4.66 10.04
N VAL A 24 13.25 3.92 11.07
CA VAL A 24 12.58 2.68 11.52
C VAL A 24 11.23 3.03 12.13
N SER A 25 11.19 4.03 13.01
CA SER A 25 9.96 4.53 13.60
C SER A 25 8.97 5.05 12.53
N GLU A 26 9.45 5.79 11.53
CA GLU A 26 8.61 6.24 10.41
C GLU A 26 7.89 5.08 9.71
N SER A 27 8.51 3.90 9.66
CA SER A 27 7.92 2.69 9.08
C SER A 27 6.93 2.02 10.05
N ILE A 28 7.33 1.79 11.31
CA ILE A 28 6.53 1.08 12.30
C ILE A 28 5.24 1.85 12.64
N PHE A 29 5.31 3.17 12.72
CA PHE A 29 4.17 4.04 13.06
C PHE A 29 3.37 4.49 11.82
N SER A 30 3.52 3.82 10.67
CA SER A 30 2.77 4.14 9.45
C SER A 30 1.28 3.90 9.63
N ILE A 31 0.48 4.72 8.93
CA ILE A 31 -0.99 4.66 8.91
C ILE A 31 -1.49 4.63 7.47
N GLY A 32 -2.68 4.08 7.27
CA GLY A 32 -3.33 4.00 5.96
C GLY A 32 -4.81 3.67 6.06
N ASN A 33 -5.48 3.60 4.93
CA ASN A 33 -6.92 3.31 4.85
C ASN A 33 -7.32 2.48 3.61
N GLY A 34 -6.35 1.80 2.99
CA GLY A 34 -6.56 1.00 1.78
C GLY A 34 -6.51 1.78 0.46
N LYS A 35 -6.77 3.09 0.48
CA LYS A 35 -6.66 3.98 -0.69
C LYS A 35 -5.34 4.73 -0.75
N PHE A 36 -4.85 5.14 0.38
CA PHE A 36 -3.53 5.73 0.53
C PHE A 36 -2.97 5.46 1.92
N GLY A 37 -1.66 5.62 2.04
CA GLY A 37 -0.98 5.45 3.31
C GLY A 37 0.22 6.35 3.45
N GLN A 38 0.70 6.47 4.68
CA GLN A 38 1.74 7.41 5.05
C GLN A 38 2.70 6.80 6.05
N ARG A 39 3.98 7.05 5.86
CA ARG A 39 4.98 6.86 6.90
C ARG A 39 4.79 7.90 8.00
N ALA A 40 5.26 7.60 9.19
CA ALA A 40 5.15 8.52 10.33
C ALA A 40 6.22 9.65 10.31
N ASN A 41 6.42 10.25 9.12
CA ASN A 41 7.27 11.43 8.98
C ASN A 41 6.70 12.62 9.79
N PHE A 42 7.57 13.52 10.20
CA PHE A 42 7.15 14.74 10.91
C PHE A 42 6.41 15.69 9.98
N GLU A 43 5.39 16.34 10.50
CA GLU A 43 4.60 17.36 9.81
C GLU A 43 5.42 18.62 9.59
N GLU A 44 6.17 19.03 10.62
CA GLU A 44 7.11 20.16 10.57
C GLU A 44 8.39 19.79 9.82
N LYS A 45 9.20 20.78 9.58
CA LYS A 45 10.51 20.58 8.97
C LYS A 45 11.39 19.68 9.85
N TYR A 46 12.00 18.69 9.23
CA TYR A 46 13.07 17.88 9.82
C TYR A 46 14.23 17.75 8.83
N SER A 47 15.43 18.15 9.26
CA SER A 47 16.65 18.12 8.43
C SER A 47 17.57 16.94 8.75
N GLY A 48 17.17 16.06 9.66
CA GLY A 48 17.86 14.81 9.96
C GLY A 48 17.54 13.69 8.97
N ASP A 49 18.00 12.47 9.26
CA ASP A 49 17.73 11.30 8.41
C ASP A 49 16.25 10.91 8.46
N THR A 50 15.62 10.89 7.29
CA THR A 50 14.19 10.62 7.10
C THR A 50 13.94 10.04 5.72
N LEU A 51 12.94 9.16 5.60
CA LEU A 51 12.41 8.68 4.33
C LEU A 51 10.94 9.12 4.19
N PRO A 52 10.67 10.29 3.58
CA PRO A 52 9.30 10.72 3.36
C PRO A 52 8.52 9.73 2.51
N GLY A 53 7.31 9.34 2.95
CA GLY A 53 6.47 8.38 2.24
C GLY A 53 4.99 8.71 2.34
N ASN A 54 4.41 9.00 1.17
CA ASN A 54 2.98 9.06 0.93
C ASN A 54 2.70 8.17 -0.28
N TYR A 55 1.85 7.17 -0.15
CA TYR A 55 1.61 6.20 -1.19
C TYR A 55 0.12 6.17 -1.53
N VAL A 56 -0.20 6.14 -2.83
CA VAL A 56 -1.58 6.03 -3.34
C VAL A 56 -1.72 4.66 -3.97
N ALA A 57 -2.71 3.88 -3.53
CA ALA A 57 -2.94 2.52 -3.98
C ALA A 57 -3.12 2.47 -5.51
N GLY A 58 -2.51 1.47 -6.15
CA GLY A 58 -2.59 1.25 -7.59
C GLY A 58 -1.80 2.24 -8.46
N VAL A 59 -1.21 3.28 -7.89
CA VAL A 59 -0.38 4.24 -8.64
C VAL A 59 1.08 3.78 -8.63
N TYR A 60 1.62 3.48 -9.80
CA TYR A 60 2.95 2.92 -9.95
C TYR A 60 3.72 3.54 -11.13
N TYR A 61 5.03 3.26 -11.17
CA TYR A 61 5.93 3.67 -12.24
C TYR A 61 6.81 2.51 -12.69
N PRO A 62 6.92 2.24 -14.01
CA PRO A 62 7.84 1.24 -14.54
C PRO A 62 9.26 1.82 -14.57
N ASP A 63 10.04 1.58 -13.53
CA ASP A 63 11.44 1.97 -13.44
C ASP A 63 12.31 0.98 -14.21
N LYS A 64 13.30 1.48 -14.97
CA LYS A 64 14.16 0.63 -15.78
C LYS A 64 15.03 -0.26 -14.88
N THR A 65 15.10 -1.57 -15.18
CA THR A 65 15.92 -2.50 -14.41
C THR A 65 17.42 -2.22 -14.55
N ARG A 66 18.17 -2.52 -13.50
CA ARG A 66 19.63 -2.57 -13.50
C ARG A 66 20.05 -4.03 -13.47
N VAL A 67 20.41 -4.58 -14.60
CA VAL A 67 20.95 -5.95 -14.69
C VAL A 67 22.36 -5.89 -15.24
N GLY A 68 23.29 -6.65 -14.68
CA GLY A 68 24.68 -6.70 -15.13
C GLY A 68 24.81 -7.35 -16.51
N TRP A 69 23.93 -8.26 -16.84
CA TRP A 69 23.81 -8.93 -18.13
C TRP A 69 22.36 -9.40 -18.33
N TRP A 70 21.94 -9.49 -19.58
CA TRP A 70 20.57 -9.79 -19.95
C TRP A 70 20.34 -11.27 -20.19
N LYS A 71 19.28 -11.84 -19.62
CA LYS A 71 18.75 -13.17 -19.93
C LYS A 71 17.37 -13.07 -20.57
N ASN A 72 17.01 -14.09 -21.36
CA ASN A 72 15.64 -14.22 -21.84
C ASN A 72 14.67 -14.35 -20.64
N GLY A 73 13.55 -13.66 -20.72
CA GLY A 73 12.56 -13.62 -19.67
C GLY A 73 12.80 -12.57 -18.57
N TYR A 74 13.95 -11.94 -18.49
CA TYR A 74 14.18 -10.84 -17.54
C TYR A 74 13.29 -9.64 -17.88
N PRO A 75 12.66 -9.01 -16.86
CA PRO A 75 11.84 -7.83 -17.07
C PRO A 75 12.70 -6.62 -17.46
N LYS A 76 12.16 -5.79 -18.37
CA LYS A 76 12.81 -4.52 -18.78
C LYS A 76 12.63 -3.43 -17.74
N TYR A 77 11.61 -3.52 -16.94
CA TYR A 77 11.32 -2.58 -15.86
C TYR A 77 10.77 -3.30 -14.64
N PHE A 78 10.93 -2.62 -13.54
CA PHE A 78 10.36 -2.99 -12.25
C PHE A 78 9.24 -1.98 -11.92
N ALA A 79 8.00 -2.43 -11.82
CA ALA A 79 6.92 -1.57 -11.38
C ALA A 79 7.07 -1.28 -9.89
N LYS A 80 7.18 0.00 -9.55
CA LYS A 80 7.39 0.47 -8.17
C LYS A 80 6.22 1.32 -7.71
N VAL A 81 5.84 1.15 -6.44
CA VAL A 81 4.96 2.11 -5.76
C VAL A 81 5.66 3.47 -5.71
N LEU A 82 4.88 4.52 -5.87
CA LEU A 82 5.41 5.88 -5.90
C LEU A 82 5.23 6.59 -4.58
N ASN A 83 6.29 7.28 -4.15
CA ASN A 83 6.14 8.36 -3.21
C ASN A 83 5.32 9.47 -3.89
N ALA A 84 4.11 9.75 -3.38
CA ALA A 84 3.15 10.69 -3.94
C ALA A 84 3.31 12.09 -3.35
N PRO A 85 2.68 13.15 -3.91
CA PRO A 85 2.79 14.52 -3.38
C PRO A 85 2.53 14.60 -1.89
N ASN A 86 3.46 15.23 -1.18
CA ASN A 86 3.42 15.34 0.28
C ASN A 86 2.50 16.49 0.72
N TRP A 87 1.34 16.13 1.26
CA TRP A 87 0.36 17.09 1.76
C TRP A 87 0.58 17.50 3.22
N MET A 88 1.33 16.70 4.01
CA MET A 88 1.48 16.90 5.45
C MET A 88 2.33 18.12 5.82
N ARG A 89 3.26 18.50 4.94
CA ARG A 89 4.31 19.46 5.31
C ARG A 89 3.79 20.79 5.78
N ILE A 90 4.30 21.19 6.96
CA ILE A 90 4.28 22.55 7.46
C ILE A 90 5.72 22.99 7.76
N ASN A 91 5.93 24.29 7.81
CA ASN A 91 7.16 24.86 8.35
C ASN A 91 6.78 25.95 9.35
N ILE A 92 7.19 25.77 10.59
CA ILE A 92 6.94 26.69 11.67
C ILE A 92 8.26 27.41 11.98
N ARG A 93 8.23 28.73 11.91
CA ARG A 93 9.33 29.57 12.37
C ARG A 93 8.89 30.38 13.58
N ILE A 94 9.75 30.42 14.60
CA ILE A 94 9.54 31.10 15.87
C ILE A 94 10.66 32.13 16.02
N ALA A 95 10.33 33.41 15.99
CA ALA A 95 11.29 34.52 15.92
C ALA A 95 12.36 34.29 14.82
N GLY A 96 11.92 33.82 13.63
CA GLY A 96 12.80 33.58 12.49
C GLY A 96 13.50 32.19 12.47
N TYR A 97 13.57 31.47 13.58
CA TYR A 97 14.18 30.13 13.67
C TYR A 97 13.18 29.02 13.33
N SER A 98 13.58 28.07 12.50
CA SER A 98 12.72 26.92 12.18
C SER A 98 12.64 25.95 13.36
N LEU A 99 11.44 25.51 13.69
CA LEU A 99 11.23 24.33 14.55
C LEU A 99 11.64 23.09 13.76
N ASP A 100 12.82 22.56 14.07
CA ASP A 100 13.48 21.46 13.36
C ASP A 100 14.19 20.58 14.41
N LEU A 101 13.64 19.42 14.71
CA LEU A 101 14.13 18.56 15.79
C LEU A 101 15.60 18.10 15.61
N ALA A 102 16.12 18.12 14.38
CA ALA A 102 17.54 17.86 14.14
C ALA A 102 18.46 19.03 14.58
N ARG A 103 17.88 20.19 14.92
CA ARG A 103 18.61 21.42 15.29
C ARG A 103 18.18 21.99 16.64
N CYS A 104 17.18 21.41 17.26
CA CYS A 104 16.68 21.77 18.58
C CYS A 104 17.29 20.85 19.64
N GLU A 105 17.35 21.34 20.88
CA GLU A 105 17.54 20.48 22.05
C GLU A 105 16.20 19.84 22.39
N VAL A 106 16.05 18.54 22.07
CA VAL A 106 14.84 17.77 22.37
C VAL A 106 14.88 17.32 23.83
N GLN A 107 13.98 17.87 24.65
CA GLN A 107 13.92 17.61 26.10
C GLN A 107 13.00 16.44 26.42
N GLU A 108 11.85 16.38 25.75
CA GLU A 108 10.85 15.33 25.88
C GLU A 108 10.40 14.89 24.49
N PHE A 109 10.11 13.62 24.31
CA PHE A 109 9.55 13.11 23.05
C PHE A 109 8.77 11.81 23.30
N SER A 110 7.61 11.72 22.69
CA SER A 110 6.86 10.46 22.56
C SER A 110 6.15 10.40 21.21
N ARG A 111 6.05 9.20 20.66
CA ARG A 111 5.26 8.86 19.48
C ARG A 111 4.41 7.66 19.81
N THR A 112 3.11 7.74 19.52
CA THR A 112 2.15 6.66 19.82
C THR A 112 1.25 6.42 18.63
N LEU A 113 1.21 5.17 18.17
CA LEU A 113 0.19 4.68 17.27
C LEU A 113 -0.90 3.98 18.10
N ASP A 114 -2.06 4.61 18.21
CA ASP A 114 -3.27 3.99 18.79
C ASP A 114 -3.94 3.16 17.68
N MET A 115 -3.70 1.86 17.69
CA MET A 115 -4.23 0.93 16.68
C MET A 115 -5.74 0.75 16.81
N GLN A 116 -6.29 0.89 18.01
CA GLN A 116 -7.73 0.79 18.26
C GLN A 116 -8.50 1.89 17.55
N LYS A 117 -7.91 3.11 17.53
CA LYS A 117 -8.52 4.30 16.93
C LYS A 117 -7.96 4.65 15.55
N GLY A 118 -6.87 4.01 15.11
CA GLY A 118 -6.18 4.35 13.86
C GLY A 118 -5.54 5.75 13.86
N ILE A 119 -5.09 6.23 15.03
CA ILE A 119 -4.56 7.58 15.22
C ILE A 119 -3.07 7.53 15.57
N LEU A 120 -2.27 8.29 14.83
CA LEU A 120 -0.89 8.56 15.18
C LEU A 120 -0.82 9.86 15.99
N THR A 121 -0.25 9.79 17.19
CA THR A 121 0.03 10.97 18.03
C THR A 121 1.53 11.13 18.24
N ARG A 122 1.95 12.37 18.37
CA ARG A 122 3.32 12.73 18.73
C ARG A 122 3.30 13.91 19.69
N ALA A 123 4.08 13.85 20.75
CA ALA A 123 4.26 14.95 21.68
C ALA A 123 5.75 15.17 21.96
N PHE A 124 6.17 16.41 22.02
CA PHE A 124 7.55 16.73 22.33
C PHE A 124 7.69 18.12 22.95
N LYS A 125 8.81 18.31 23.64
CA LYS A 125 9.28 19.60 24.14
C LYS A 125 10.68 19.83 23.60
N ALA A 126 10.88 20.94 22.92
CA ALA A 126 12.14 21.24 22.27
C ALA A 126 12.53 22.70 22.42
N LYS A 127 13.80 22.94 22.78
CA LYS A 127 14.38 24.26 22.89
C LYS A 127 15.09 24.63 21.60
N LEU A 128 14.68 25.74 21.00
CA LEU A 128 15.27 26.26 19.77
C LEU A 128 16.60 26.97 20.06
N GLN A 129 17.38 27.24 19.01
CA GLN A 129 18.67 27.94 19.10
C GLN A 129 18.58 29.36 19.66
N ASN A 130 17.42 30.00 19.53
CA ASN A 130 17.15 31.34 20.13
C ASN A 130 16.73 31.26 21.61
N GLY A 131 16.73 30.09 22.23
CA GLY A 131 16.41 29.88 23.63
C GLY A 131 14.92 29.67 23.92
N ILE A 132 14.02 29.88 22.94
CA ILE A 132 12.57 29.66 23.10
C ILE A 132 12.28 28.18 23.16
N THR A 133 11.43 27.77 24.10
CA THR A 133 10.98 26.38 24.23
C THR A 133 9.56 26.23 23.67
N ALA A 134 9.39 25.27 22.74
CA ALA A 134 8.12 24.88 22.19
C ALA A 134 7.68 23.56 22.78
N THR A 135 6.45 23.50 23.28
CA THR A 135 5.75 22.26 23.66
C THR A 135 4.71 21.96 22.59
N VAL A 136 4.79 20.76 22.00
CA VAL A 136 4.00 20.39 20.83
C VAL A 136 3.24 19.09 21.08
N LYS A 137 2.00 19.03 20.59
CA LYS A 137 1.22 17.80 20.44
C LYS A 137 0.63 17.74 19.04
N VAL A 138 0.70 16.57 18.40
CA VAL A 138 0.16 16.32 17.06
C VAL A 138 -0.75 15.10 17.09
N GLU A 139 -1.87 15.19 16.40
CA GLU A 139 -2.76 14.05 16.10
C GLU A 139 -2.95 13.99 14.59
N ARG A 140 -2.77 12.79 13.98
CA ARG A 140 -2.91 12.58 12.53
C ARG A 140 -3.59 11.26 12.24
N PHE A 141 -4.45 11.24 11.20
CA PHE A 141 -5.09 10.03 10.71
C PHE A 141 -5.42 10.11 9.21
N CYS A 142 -5.40 8.96 8.54
CA CYS A 142 -6.00 8.72 7.23
C CYS A 142 -7.41 8.22 7.47
N SER A 143 -8.44 8.95 7.02
CA SER A 143 -9.83 8.60 7.36
C SER A 143 -10.23 7.24 6.82
N LEU A 144 -10.67 6.34 7.68
CA LEU A 144 -11.25 5.05 7.27
C LEU A 144 -12.73 5.22 6.87
N HIS A 145 -13.44 6.22 7.44
CA HIS A 145 -14.82 6.51 7.10
C HIS A 145 -14.99 7.11 5.70
N THR A 146 -14.05 7.98 5.30
CA THR A 146 -14.01 8.61 3.97
C THR A 146 -12.63 8.41 3.40
N SER A 147 -12.46 7.36 2.61
CA SER A 147 -11.17 6.78 2.25
C SER A 147 -10.24 7.67 1.41
N ASN A 148 -10.74 8.79 0.86
CA ASN A 148 -9.94 9.76 0.13
C ASN A 148 -9.54 11.00 0.97
N GLN A 149 -9.78 11.00 2.29
CA GLN A 149 -9.57 12.15 3.16
C GLN A 149 -8.60 11.85 4.29
N ALA A 150 -7.87 12.89 4.73
CA ALA A 150 -6.98 12.85 5.88
C ALA A 150 -6.98 14.18 6.64
N ALA A 151 -6.51 14.14 7.88
CA ALA A 151 -6.34 15.34 8.69
C ALA A 151 -5.19 15.19 9.68
N PHE A 152 -4.65 16.32 10.09
CA PHE A 152 -3.92 16.42 11.34
C PHE A 152 -4.27 17.72 12.09
N ARG A 153 -4.14 17.66 13.42
CA ARG A 153 -4.13 18.80 14.32
C ARG A 153 -2.77 18.90 14.99
N TYR A 154 -2.19 20.08 14.94
CA TYR A 154 -0.88 20.39 15.51
C TYR A 154 -1.04 21.52 16.53
N SER A 155 -0.95 21.21 17.81
CA SER A 155 -1.02 22.17 18.91
C SER A 155 0.39 22.53 19.37
N ILE A 156 0.67 23.82 19.54
CA ILE A 156 1.96 24.33 20.01
C ILE A 156 1.76 25.44 21.06
N THR A 157 2.56 25.40 22.11
CA THR A 157 2.63 26.42 23.13
C THR A 157 4.10 26.85 23.31
N LEU A 158 4.36 28.14 23.42
CA LEU A 158 5.70 28.69 23.66
C LEU A 158 5.85 29.15 25.11
N ASP A 159 7.06 29.09 25.63
CA ASP A 159 7.37 29.56 27.00
C ASP A 159 7.48 31.10 27.12
N GLN A 160 7.51 31.80 25.98
CA GLN A 160 7.59 33.27 25.95
C GLN A 160 6.94 33.87 24.70
N ASP A 161 6.70 35.20 24.72
CA ASP A 161 6.13 35.95 23.60
C ASP A 161 7.00 35.82 22.34
N SER A 162 6.38 35.62 21.20
CA SER A 162 7.11 35.47 19.93
C SER A 162 6.25 35.70 18.71
N THR A 163 6.90 36.15 17.63
CA THR A 163 6.33 36.10 16.27
C THR A 163 6.43 34.67 15.72
N LEU A 164 5.32 34.14 15.25
CA LEU A 164 5.28 32.85 14.54
C LEU A 164 4.95 33.06 13.07
N ARG A 165 5.63 32.27 12.24
CA ARG A 165 5.33 32.16 10.83
C ARG A 165 5.04 30.69 10.51
N VAL A 166 3.77 30.38 10.17
CA VAL A 166 3.29 29.06 9.82
C VAL A 166 3.09 28.98 8.31
N SER A 167 3.84 28.12 7.64
CA SER A 167 3.71 27.88 6.21
C SER A 167 3.21 26.47 5.97
N SER A 168 2.09 26.31 5.28
CA SER A 168 1.50 25.04 4.86
C SER A 168 1.81 24.75 3.39
N TYR A 169 2.26 23.53 3.09
CA TYR A 169 2.72 23.14 1.75
C TYR A 169 1.96 21.94 1.21
N ILE A 170 1.87 21.87 -0.14
CA ILE A 170 1.83 20.61 -0.88
C ILE A 170 3.13 20.55 -1.69
N ASP A 171 3.91 19.49 -1.51
CA ASP A 171 5.19 19.31 -2.19
C ASP A 171 5.14 18.10 -3.13
N GLY A 172 5.10 18.35 -4.42
CA GLY A 172 5.19 17.34 -5.49
C GLY A 172 6.60 17.22 -6.10
N ASN A 173 7.60 17.93 -5.54
CA ASN A 173 8.99 17.74 -5.95
C ASN A 173 9.64 16.62 -5.15
N ILE A 174 8.99 15.47 -5.18
CA ILE A 174 9.34 14.24 -4.47
C ILE A 174 10.09 13.27 -5.37
N VAL A 175 10.82 12.37 -4.76
CA VAL A 175 11.58 11.30 -5.40
C VAL A 175 11.36 10.00 -4.63
N ASN A 176 11.49 8.88 -5.32
CA ASN A 176 11.70 7.60 -4.67
C ASN A 176 13.18 7.42 -4.36
N GLU A 177 13.51 7.01 -3.14
CA GLU A 177 14.90 6.67 -2.79
C GLU A 177 15.39 5.45 -3.56
N ASP A 178 14.49 4.50 -3.87
CA ASP A 178 14.78 3.27 -4.59
C ASP A 178 14.77 3.44 -6.12
N SER A 179 14.70 4.67 -6.66
CA SER A 179 14.81 4.91 -8.10
C SER A 179 16.14 4.41 -8.64
N ASN A 180 16.10 3.50 -9.62
CA ASN A 180 17.30 2.84 -10.15
C ASN A 180 18.28 3.81 -10.83
N TYR A 181 17.80 4.93 -11.34
CA TYR A 181 18.59 5.93 -12.08
C TYR A 181 18.35 7.36 -11.59
N ASP A 182 17.97 7.54 -10.33
CA ASP A 182 17.65 8.85 -9.70
C ASP A 182 16.61 9.65 -10.50
N GLN A 183 15.74 8.94 -11.22
CA GLN A 183 14.71 9.54 -12.06
C GLN A 183 13.58 10.09 -11.21
N LYS A 184 13.19 11.33 -11.46
CA LYS A 184 11.95 11.91 -10.91
C LYS A 184 10.77 11.44 -11.73
N PHE A 185 9.83 10.77 -11.10
CA PHE A 185 8.71 10.11 -11.77
C PHE A 185 7.53 11.02 -12.09
N TRP A 186 7.41 12.16 -11.41
CA TRP A 186 6.28 13.06 -11.51
C TRP A 186 6.52 14.29 -12.38
N THR A 187 5.46 14.74 -13.06
CA THR A 187 5.34 16.04 -13.73
C THR A 187 4.22 16.83 -13.04
N GLY A 188 4.37 18.14 -12.84
CA GLY A 188 3.30 19.00 -12.32
C GLY A 188 2.36 19.37 -13.45
N ILE A 189 1.06 19.19 -13.25
CA ILE A 189 -0.02 19.52 -14.22
C ILE A 189 -0.73 20.80 -13.84
N LEU A 190 -1.16 20.92 -12.58
CA LEU A 190 -1.88 22.09 -12.09
C LEU A 190 -1.46 22.40 -10.65
N ALA A 191 -1.23 23.67 -10.37
CA ALA A 191 -0.95 24.16 -9.03
C ALA A 191 -1.77 25.45 -8.79
N LYS A 192 -2.51 25.49 -7.69
CA LYS A 192 -3.31 26.65 -7.27
C LYS A 192 -3.18 26.83 -5.76
N ALA A 193 -3.17 28.08 -5.31
CA ALA A 193 -3.24 28.44 -3.89
C ALA A 193 -4.11 29.67 -3.72
N ASP A 194 -4.97 29.67 -2.71
CA ASP A 194 -5.82 30.79 -2.40
C ASP A 194 -6.14 30.82 -0.90
N GLN A 195 -5.96 32.00 -0.27
CA GLN A 195 -6.12 32.15 1.18
C GLN A 195 -5.47 30.98 1.94
N ASN A 196 -6.26 30.14 2.59
CA ASN A 196 -5.85 29.00 3.39
C ASN A 196 -5.91 27.65 2.64
N SER A 197 -6.17 27.67 1.30
CA SER A 197 -6.32 26.47 0.50
C SER A 197 -5.18 26.28 -0.51
N SER A 198 -4.87 25.05 -0.83
CA SER A 198 -3.88 24.68 -1.84
C SER A 198 -4.32 23.45 -2.62
N LEU A 199 -4.11 23.47 -3.93
CA LEU A 199 -4.30 22.33 -4.84
C LEU A 199 -3.03 22.08 -5.63
N LEU A 200 -2.67 20.80 -5.78
CA LEU A 200 -1.63 20.33 -6.67
C LEU A 200 -2.08 19.08 -7.40
N ILE A 201 -2.02 19.08 -8.73
CA ILE A 201 -2.20 17.88 -9.55
C ILE A 201 -0.86 17.54 -10.20
N THR A 202 -0.44 16.28 -10.02
CA THR A 202 0.77 15.74 -10.65
C THR A 202 0.44 14.53 -11.47
N GLU A 203 1.27 14.23 -12.48
CA GLU A 203 1.12 13.11 -13.39
C GLU A 203 2.39 12.28 -13.44
N THR A 204 2.27 10.95 -13.48
CA THR A 204 3.38 10.04 -13.70
C THR A 204 3.83 10.03 -15.15
N LYS A 205 5.13 10.21 -15.42
CA LYS A 205 5.68 10.43 -16.77
C LYS A 205 5.48 9.30 -17.76
N LYS A 206 5.34 8.04 -17.31
CA LYS A 206 5.22 6.88 -18.20
C LYS A 206 3.86 6.20 -18.15
N THR A 207 3.17 6.29 -17.02
CA THR A 207 1.89 5.60 -16.79
C THR A 207 0.70 6.54 -16.84
N ALA A 208 0.94 7.86 -16.94
CA ALA A 208 -0.08 8.90 -17.01
C ALA A 208 -1.13 8.86 -15.87
N PHE A 209 -0.82 8.26 -14.73
CA PHE A 209 -1.65 8.40 -13.54
C PHE A 209 -1.59 9.83 -13.04
N GLN A 210 -2.73 10.43 -12.80
CA GLN A 210 -2.81 11.72 -12.14
C GLN A 210 -3.24 11.57 -10.69
N VAL A 211 -2.61 12.37 -9.82
CA VAL A 211 -2.97 12.47 -8.40
C VAL A 211 -3.20 13.94 -8.08
N ALA A 212 -4.42 14.26 -7.66
CA ALA A 212 -4.83 15.55 -7.15
C ALA A 212 -4.78 15.54 -5.63
N VAL A 213 -4.08 16.50 -5.07
CA VAL A 213 -4.03 16.76 -3.62
C VAL A 213 -4.59 18.15 -3.37
N GLN A 214 -5.68 18.24 -2.63
CA GLN A 214 -6.27 19.48 -2.14
C GLN A 214 -6.10 19.57 -0.64
N THR A 215 -5.72 20.74 -0.12
CA THR A 215 -5.67 20.98 1.33
C THR A 215 -6.35 22.27 1.72
N TYR A 216 -6.90 22.30 2.95
CA TYR A 216 -7.26 23.49 3.69
C TYR A 216 -6.49 23.50 5.01
N THR A 217 -6.02 24.68 5.42
CA THR A 217 -5.27 24.85 6.68
C THR A 217 -5.85 26.02 7.44
N SER A 218 -6.22 25.82 8.71
CA SER A 218 -6.56 26.91 9.64
C SER A 218 -5.50 27.02 10.73
N VAL A 219 -5.27 28.22 11.20
CA VAL A 219 -4.40 28.52 12.34
C VAL A 219 -5.20 29.31 13.35
N PHE A 220 -5.22 28.86 14.60
CA PHE A 220 -5.91 29.53 15.69
C PHE A 220 -4.89 29.91 16.77
N VAL A 221 -4.98 31.11 17.30
CA VAL A 221 -4.26 31.55 18.47
C VAL A 221 -5.26 31.83 19.58
N ASN A 222 -5.24 31.05 20.64
CA ASN A 222 -6.20 31.12 21.73
C ASN A 222 -7.66 31.15 21.22
N GLY A 223 -7.98 30.25 20.25
CA GLY A 223 -9.28 30.13 19.62
C GLY A 223 -9.63 31.15 18.53
N LYS A 224 -8.81 32.17 18.31
CA LYS A 224 -9.01 33.18 17.24
C LYS A 224 -8.27 32.76 15.97
N GLU A 225 -9.00 32.64 14.86
CA GLU A 225 -8.43 32.28 13.56
C GLU A 225 -7.53 33.40 13.02
N GLN A 226 -6.40 32.98 12.41
CA GLN A 226 -5.39 33.86 11.81
C GLN A 226 -5.51 33.83 10.29
N GLU A 227 -5.27 34.96 9.66
CA GLU A 227 -5.32 35.10 8.20
C GLU A 227 -4.02 34.63 7.54
N PHE A 228 -4.16 34.04 6.36
CA PHE A 228 -3.04 33.69 5.49
C PHE A 228 -2.79 34.87 4.54
N THR A 229 -1.61 35.48 4.66
CA THR A 229 -1.26 36.73 3.96
C THR A 229 -0.34 36.52 2.77
N GLU A 230 0.31 35.35 2.69
CA GLU A 230 1.25 35.05 1.60
C GLU A 230 0.89 33.73 0.92
N LYS A 231 0.97 33.69 -0.42
CA LYS A 231 0.86 32.47 -1.21
C LYS A 231 1.99 32.37 -2.23
N ILE A 232 2.47 31.14 -2.44
CA ILE A 232 3.44 30.81 -3.50
C ILE A 232 2.90 29.63 -4.29
N VAL A 233 2.92 29.77 -5.61
CA VAL A 233 2.56 28.71 -6.56
C VAL A 233 3.73 28.46 -7.49
N LYS A 234 4.20 27.22 -7.51
CA LYS A 234 5.21 26.71 -8.46
C LYS A 234 4.67 25.43 -9.09
N THR A 235 5.17 25.04 -10.24
CA THR A 235 4.70 23.88 -11.02
C THR A 235 4.48 22.59 -10.21
N LYS A 236 5.30 22.37 -9.17
CA LYS A 236 5.23 21.17 -8.31
C LYS A 236 5.12 21.50 -6.82
N ARG A 237 4.78 22.71 -6.47
CA ARG A 237 4.65 23.10 -5.06
C ARG A 237 3.68 24.24 -4.89
N THR A 238 2.82 24.13 -3.89
CA THR A 238 1.99 25.22 -3.40
C THR A 238 2.34 25.51 -1.94
N LYS A 239 2.22 26.77 -1.54
CA LYS A 239 2.44 27.21 -0.16
C LYS A 239 1.47 28.35 0.17
N VAL A 240 0.89 28.29 1.37
CA VAL A 240 0.18 29.41 2.02
C VAL A 240 0.84 29.68 3.38
N THR A 241 0.90 30.95 3.79
CA THR A 241 1.62 31.35 5.01
C THR A 241 0.80 32.34 5.82
N ALA A 242 0.68 32.08 7.11
CA ALA A 242 0.19 33.01 8.13
C ALA A 242 1.36 33.47 9.01
N GLU A 243 1.39 34.77 9.40
CA GLU A 243 2.37 35.32 10.32
C GLU A 243 1.62 36.15 11.37
N PHE A 244 1.93 35.92 12.65
CA PHE A 244 1.21 36.50 13.78
C PHE A 244 2.05 36.50 15.05
N GLU A 245 1.64 37.34 16.01
CA GLU A 245 2.20 37.35 17.36
C GLU A 245 1.44 36.43 18.29
N ALA A 246 2.15 35.70 19.15
CA ALA A 246 1.57 34.89 20.23
C ALA A 246 2.26 35.18 21.55
N LYS A 247 1.48 35.20 22.63
CA LYS A 247 1.99 35.35 23.99
C LYS A 247 2.45 33.99 24.53
N GLY A 248 3.45 34.05 25.42
CA GLY A 248 3.87 32.85 26.16
C GLY A 248 2.68 32.21 26.86
N GLY A 249 2.59 30.88 26.80
CA GLY A 249 1.51 30.10 27.36
C GLY A 249 0.20 30.03 26.52
N GLN A 250 0.08 30.84 25.44
CA GLN A 250 -1.09 30.72 24.55
C GLN A 250 -1.02 29.46 23.70
N GLU A 251 -2.17 28.78 23.55
CA GLU A 251 -2.28 27.66 22.63
C GLU A 251 -2.44 28.16 21.18
N ILE A 252 -1.62 27.61 20.31
CA ILE A 252 -1.68 27.79 18.86
C ILE A 252 -2.06 26.45 18.27
N VAL A 253 -3.16 26.41 17.51
CA VAL A 253 -3.66 25.18 16.86
C VAL A 253 -3.59 25.35 15.36
N ILE A 254 -2.97 24.39 14.69
CA ILE A 254 -2.92 24.29 13.22
C ILE A 254 -3.72 23.06 12.84
N ASP A 255 -4.88 23.25 12.21
CA ASP A 255 -5.69 22.18 11.63
C ASP A 255 -5.44 22.12 10.14
N LYS A 256 -5.01 20.96 9.64
CA LYS A 256 -4.85 20.74 8.21
C LYS A 256 -5.70 19.56 7.75
N ARG A 257 -6.48 19.81 6.71
CA ARG A 257 -7.35 18.84 6.05
C ARG A 257 -6.84 18.57 4.66
N ALA A 258 -6.97 17.33 4.19
CA ALA A 258 -6.56 16.94 2.85
C ALA A 258 -7.59 16.04 2.20
N ALA A 259 -7.70 16.15 0.87
CA ALA A 259 -8.27 15.15 -0.01
C ALA A 259 -7.21 14.71 -1.02
N ILE A 260 -7.11 13.40 -1.22
CA ILE A 260 -6.18 12.74 -2.15
C ILE A 260 -7.03 11.92 -3.11
N ILE A 261 -7.06 12.33 -4.38
CA ILE A 261 -7.87 11.71 -5.44
C ILE A 261 -6.95 11.33 -6.60
N SER A 262 -7.07 10.12 -7.10
CA SER A 262 -6.30 9.65 -8.25
C SER A 262 -7.19 9.50 -9.51
N SER A 263 -6.55 9.39 -10.66
CA SER A 263 -7.23 9.05 -11.92
C SER A 263 -7.78 7.61 -11.97
N LEU A 264 -7.52 6.81 -10.93
CA LEU A 264 -8.20 5.53 -10.71
C LEU A 264 -9.59 5.73 -10.08
N ASP A 265 -9.77 6.78 -9.28
CA ASP A 265 -11.01 7.05 -8.57
C ASP A 265 -12.05 7.74 -9.45
N VAL A 266 -11.60 8.72 -10.28
CA VAL A 266 -12.48 9.53 -11.15
C VAL A 266 -11.80 9.84 -12.47
N PRO A 267 -12.56 10.19 -13.53
CA PRO A 267 -12.00 10.68 -14.79
C PRO A 267 -11.08 11.90 -14.57
N ILE A 268 -10.02 12.00 -15.36
CA ILE A 268 -9.02 13.08 -15.27
C ILE A 268 -9.67 14.48 -15.30
N ALA A 269 -10.71 14.66 -16.11
CA ALA A 269 -11.42 15.93 -16.22
C ALA A 269 -12.10 16.37 -14.91
N ASP A 270 -12.44 15.43 -14.04
CA ASP A 270 -13.17 15.68 -12.80
C ASP A 270 -12.26 15.81 -11.57
N LEU A 271 -10.97 15.46 -11.71
CA LEU A 271 -10.01 15.40 -10.59
C LEU A 271 -9.95 16.69 -9.77
N GLU A 272 -9.87 17.86 -10.41
CA GLU A 272 -9.83 19.15 -9.71
C GLU A 272 -11.12 19.37 -8.92
N THR A 273 -12.26 19.18 -9.55
CA THR A 273 -13.57 19.44 -8.94
C THR A 273 -13.83 18.52 -7.77
N VAL A 274 -13.59 17.21 -7.95
CA VAL A 274 -13.82 16.21 -6.90
C VAL A 274 -12.86 16.41 -5.73
N ALA A 275 -11.58 16.68 -5.98
CA ALA A 275 -10.61 16.92 -4.91
C ALA A 275 -10.98 18.17 -4.08
N ARG A 276 -11.39 19.27 -4.74
CA ARG A 276 -11.82 20.50 -4.07
C ARG A 276 -13.06 20.28 -3.23
N GLU A 277 -14.08 19.65 -3.80
CA GLU A 277 -15.35 19.43 -3.10
C GLU A 277 -15.17 18.47 -1.92
N SER A 278 -14.49 17.34 -2.11
CA SER A 278 -14.20 16.39 -1.04
C SER A 278 -13.46 17.06 0.12
N CYS A 279 -12.41 17.83 -0.16
CA CYS A 279 -11.66 18.53 0.87
C CYS A 279 -12.47 19.64 1.54
N ARG A 280 -13.35 20.34 0.79
CA ARG A 280 -14.23 21.39 1.32
C ARG A 280 -15.24 20.83 2.31
N VAL A 281 -15.83 19.68 2.01
CA VAL A 281 -16.74 18.98 2.93
C VAL A 281 -15.98 18.59 4.21
N ASN A 282 -14.80 17.98 4.07
CA ASN A 282 -13.94 17.63 5.21
C ASN A 282 -13.59 18.88 6.07
N TYR A 283 -13.22 19.98 5.43
CA TYR A 283 -12.84 21.22 6.11
C TYR A 283 -14.01 21.84 6.92
N ARG A 284 -15.23 21.74 6.40
CA ARG A 284 -16.44 22.25 7.08
C ARG A 284 -16.90 21.37 8.24
N THR A 285 -16.54 20.11 8.24
CA THR A 285 -16.83 19.19 9.34
C THR A 285 -15.92 19.52 10.53
N PRO A 286 -16.44 19.73 11.75
CA PRO A 286 -15.62 19.92 12.94
C PRO A 286 -14.57 18.82 13.09
N PHE A 287 -13.36 19.19 13.58
CA PHE A 287 -12.26 18.20 13.68
C PHE A 287 -12.64 16.99 14.52
N GLU A 288 -13.28 17.22 15.66
CA GLU A 288 -13.66 16.14 16.57
C GLU A 288 -14.75 15.23 15.99
N GLU A 289 -15.68 15.78 15.21
CA GLU A 289 -16.67 14.97 14.48
C GLU A 289 -16.03 14.12 13.39
N PHE A 290 -15.13 14.70 12.60
CA PHE A 290 -14.40 13.96 11.57
C PHE A 290 -13.55 12.83 12.17
N LYS A 291 -12.88 13.11 13.31
CA LYS A 291 -12.14 12.12 14.09
C LYS A 291 -13.05 11.03 14.67
N ALA A 292 -14.20 11.41 15.21
CA ALA A 292 -15.16 10.44 15.77
C ALA A 292 -15.69 9.47 14.72
N ASN A 293 -16.01 9.95 13.52
CA ASN A 293 -16.43 9.09 12.40
C ASN A 293 -15.32 8.11 11.98
N HIS A 294 -14.08 8.55 11.96
CA HIS A 294 -12.92 7.69 11.71
C HIS A 294 -12.76 6.60 12.79
N ILE A 295 -12.87 6.97 14.07
CA ILE A 295 -12.78 6.03 15.20
C ILE A 295 -13.90 5.00 15.14
N ALA A 296 -15.13 5.42 14.82
CA ALA A 296 -16.27 4.51 14.67
C ALA A 296 -16.06 3.49 13.53
N ALA A 297 -15.46 3.91 12.41
CA ALA A 297 -15.11 3.01 11.32
C ALA A 297 -14.03 1.98 11.73
N TRP A 298 -13.04 2.39 12.53
CA TRP A 298 -12.07 1.44 13.11
C TRP A 298 -12.69 0.48 14.11
N ALA A 299 -13.61 0.97 14.96
CA ALA A 299 -14.33 0.10 15.90
C ALA A 299 -15.07 -1.03 15.19
N ALA A 300 -15.75 -0.73 14.07
CA ALA A 300 -16.41 -1.75 13.25
C ALA A 300 -15.41 -2.77 12.66
N LYS A 301 -14.23 -2.32 12.20
CA LYS A 301 -13.18 -3.26 11.72
C LYS A 301 -12.66 -4.18 12.83
N TRP A 302 -12.51 -3.65 14.04
CA TRP A 302 -12.05 -4.44 15.18
C TRP A 302 -13.09 -5.44 15.68
N GLU A 303 -14.38 -5.13 15.57
CA GLU A 303 -15.46 -6.09 15.89
C GLU A 303 -15.33 -7.38 15.09
N GLU A 304 -14.94 -7.29 13.81
CA GLU A 304 -14.82 -8.42 12.89
C GLU A 304 -13.44 -9.12 12.96
N SER A 305 -12.39 -8.42 13.42
CA SER A 305 -11.00 -8.90 13.23
C SER A 305 -10.17 -9.04 14.49
N ASP A 306 -10.62 -8.57 15.66
CA ASP A 306 -9.79 -8.62 16.88
C ASP A 306 -9.56 -10.04 17.39
N ILE A 307 -8.35 -10.28 17.89
CA ILE A 307 -7.96 -11.52 18.57
C ILE A 307 -7.43 -11.15 19.94
N THR A 308 -7.98 -11.77 20.99
CA THR A 308 -7.55 -11.56 22.36
C THR A 308 -6.58 -12.66 22.80
N ILE A 309 -5.37 -12.26 23.21
CA ILE A 309 -4.34 -13.14 23.79
C ILE A 309 -4.18 -12.74 25.26
N THR A 310 -4.45 -13.69 26.20
CA THR A 310 -4.22 -13.48 27.64
C THR A 310 -2.86 -14.01 28.05
N GLY A 311 -2.19 -13.29 28.97
CA GLY A 311 -0.92 -13.72 29.55
C GLY A 311 0.34 -13.22 28.84
N ASP A 312 0.24 -12.75 27.59
CA ASP A 312 1.38 -12.19 26.84
C ASP A 312 1.00 -10.87 26.10
N VAL A 313 1.35 -9.75 26.71
CA VAL A 313 1.09 -8.41 26.15
C VAL A 313 1.88 -8.17 24.86
N SER A 314 3.07 -8.77 24.71
CA SER A 314 3.88 -8.62 23.50
C SER A 314 3.24 -9.33 22.32
N ALA A 315 2.78 -10.56 22.52
CA ALA A 315 2.03 -11.31 21.50
C ALA A 315 0.72 -10.62 21.13
N GLN A 316 0.00 -10.07 22.13
CA GLN A 316 -1.22 -9.29 21.89
C GLN A 316 -0.95 -8.04 21.06
N GLN A 317 0.12 -7.32 21.35
CA GLN A 317 0.52 -6.14 20.55
C GLN A 317 0.88 -6.55 19.12
N ALA A 318 1.64 -7.63 18.94
CA ALA A 318 2.11 -8.09 17.65
C ALA A 318 0.96 -8.52 16.74
N ILE A 319 -0.01 -9.29 17.22
CA ILE A 319 -1.14 -9.72 16.40
C ILE A 319 -2.04 -8.54 15.99
N ARG A 320 -2.34 -7.62 16.91
CA ARG A 320 -3.10 -6.41 16.59
C ARG A 320 -2.37 -5.49 15.63
N PHE A 321 -1.05 -5.41 15.72
CA PHE A 321 -0.24 -4.65 14.76
C PHE A 321 -0.37 -5.22 13.34
N ASN A 322 -0.31 -6.55 13.20
CA ASN A 322 -0.49 -7.19 11.87
C ASN A 322 -1.90 -6.97 11.33
N ILE A 323 -2.93 -7.16 12.14
CA ILE A 323 -4.34 -6.90 11.78
C ILE A 323 -4.53 -5.43 11.36
N PHE A 324 -3.98 -4.50 12.14
CA PHE A 324 -4.03 -3.07 11.84
C PHE A 324 -3.40 -2.75 10.48
N GLN A 325 -2.19 -3.26 10.22
CA GLN A 325 -1.48 -3.01 8.97
C GLN A 325 -2.18 -3.63 7.75
N LEU A 326 -2.79 -4.81 7.88
CA LEU A 326 -3.60 -5.42 6.82
C LEU A 326 -4.80 -4.53 6.48
N ASN A 327 -5.55 -4.05 7.48
CA ASN A 327 -6.67 -3.12 7.28
C ASN A 327 -6.23 -1.75 6.74
N CYS A 328 -5.02 -1.27 7.07
CA CYS A 328 -4.45 -0.06 6.47
C CYS A 328 -4.11 -0.20 4.99
N THR A 329 -3.80 -1.44 4.55
CA THR A 329 -3.21 -1.69 3.22
C THR A 329 -4.26 -1.89 2.14
N TYR A 330 -5.40 -2.50 2.45
CA TYR A 330 -6.39 -2.90 1.45
C TYR A 330 -7.81 -2.83 2.02
N SER A 331 -8.72 -2.19 1.28
CA SER A 331 -10.15 -2.09 1.62
C SER A 331 -11.04 -3.05 0.85
N GLY A 332 -10.57 -3.55 -0.29
CA GLY A 332 -11.34 -4.42 -1.17
C GLY A 332 -12.40 -3.72 -2.03
N GLU A 333 -12.43 -2.40 -2.06
CA GLU A 333 -13.43 -1.63 -2.82
C GLU A 333 -13.19 -1.63 -4.34
N ASP A 334 -11.97 -1.90 -4.78
CA ASP A 334 -11.56 -1.79 -6.18
C ASP A 334 -10.77 -3.02 -6.62
N GLU A 335 -11.31 -3.76 -7.59
CA GLU A 335 -10.71 -4.97 -8.16
C GLU A 335 -9.45 -4.72 -9.02
N ARG A 336 -9.02 -3.46 -9.18
CA ARG A 336 -7.76 -3.08 -9.83
C ARG A 336 -6.61 -2.93 -8.85
N LEU A 337 -6.91 -2.92 -7.52
CA LEU A 337 -5.91 -2.73 -6.48
C LEU A 337 -5.30 -4.06 -6.04
N ASN A 338 -4.06 -3.97 -5.58
CA ASN A 338 -3.27 -5.09 -5.10
C ASN A 338 -2.81 -4.89 -3.65
N ILE A 339 -2.25 -5.94 -3.08
CA ILE A 339 -1.58 -5.89 -1.77
C ILE A 339 -0.09 -6.13 -1.99
N GLY A 340 0.73 -5.20 -1.53
CA GLY A 340 2.16 -5.41 -1.40
C GLY A 340 2.50 -5.97 0.00
N PRO A 341 3.50 -6.86 0.15
CA PRO A 341 3.80 -7.53 1.42
C PRO A 341 4.28 -6.60 2.53
N LYS A 342 4.68 -5.37 2.19
CA LYS A 342 5.06 -4.33 3.16
C LYS A 342 3.98 -3.26 3.36
N GLY A 343 2.83 -3.37 2.71
CA GLY A 343 1.78 -2.33 2.77
C GLY A 343 2.31 -0.94 2.42
N PHE A 344 1.84 0.08 3.14
CA PHE A 344 2.26 1.48 2.95
C PHE A 344 3.40 1.92 3.88
N THR A 345 4.26 0.99 4.33
CA THR A 345 5.32 1.27 5.29
C THR A 345 6.61 1.79 4.66
N GLY A 346 6.74 1.74 3.33
CA GLY A 346 7.92 2.20 2.61
C GLY A 346 7.96 1.74 1.15
N GLU A 347 9.10 1.97 0.50
CA GLU A 347 9.32 1.68 -0.92
C GLU A 347 9.81 0.24 -1.16
N LYS A 348 10.27 -0.46 -0.13
CA LYS A 348 10.80 -1.83 -0.26
C LYS A 348 9.75 -2.78 -0.81
N TYR A 349 10.18 -3.70 -1.65
CA TYR A 349 9.34 -4.59 -2.46
C TYR A 349 8.40 -3.86 -3.43
N GLY A 350 8.62 -2.57 -3.65
CA GLY A 350 7.93 -1.75 -4.65
C GLY A 350 6.40 -1.66 -4.50
N GLY A 351 5.81 -2.12 -3.38
CA GLY A 351 4.36 -2.21 -3.20
C GLY A 351 3.68 -3.22 -4.12
N SER A 352 4.45 -4.11 -4.75
CA SER A 352 3.97 -5.08 -5.74
C SER A 352 3.33 -6.30 -5.09
N THR A 353 2.47 -6.97 -5.82
CA THR A 353 1.88 -8.26 -5.41
C THR A 353 2.90 -9.38 -5.54
N TYR A 354 2.98 -10.19 -4.51
CA TYR A 354 3.68 -11.48 -4.44
C TYR A 354 2.67 -12.60 -4.17
N TRP A 355 3.12 -13.84 -4.10
CA TRP A 355 2.27 -14.96 -3.74
C TRP A 355 1.76 -14.92 -2.28
N ASP A 356 2.39 -14.08 -1.44
CA ASP A 356 1.93 -13.75 -0.09
C ASP A 356 0.49 -13.24 -0.06
N THR A 357 0.07 -12.54 -1.09
CA THR A 357 -1.30 -12.03 -1.20
C THR A 357 -2.31 -13.16 -1.14
N GLU A 358 -2.12 -14.21 -1.93
CA GLU A 358 -3.01 -15.36 -1.99
C GLU A 358 -2.83 -16.30 -0.81
N ALA A 359 -1.58 -16.56 -0.42
CA ALA A 359 -1.28 -17.56 0.60
C ALA A 359 -1.55 -17.08 2.02
N TYR A 360 -1.38 -15.80 2.30
CA TYR A 360 -1.38 -15.28 3.68
C TYR A 360 -2.33 -14.10 3.91
N CYS A 361 -2.49 -13.19 2.94
CA CYS A 361 -3.35 -12.02 3.13
C CYS A 361 -4.81 -12.33 2.82
N LEU A 362 -5.10 -13.04 1.73
CA LEU A 362 -6.47 -13.34 1.31
C LEU A 362 -7.26 -14.10 2.39
N PRO A 363 -6.73 -15.13 3.09
CA PRO A 363 -7.44 -15.79 4.18
C PRO A 363 -7.85 -14.86 5.32
N PHE A 364 -7.05 -13.82 5.61
CA PHE A 364 -7.44 -12.81 6.58
C PHE A 364 -8.71 -12.07 6.16
N TYR A 365 -8.77 -11.57 4.92
CA TYR A 365 -9.95 -10.85 4.44
C TYR A 365 -11.16 -11.74 4.26
N GLN A 366 -10.99 -13.02 3.90
CA GLN A 366 -12.08 -13.99 3.86
C GLN A 366 -12.73 -14.16 5.24
N ALA A 367 -11.93 -14.17 6.30
CA ALA A 367 -12.39 -14.39 7.66
C ALA A 367 -12.94 -13.13 8.35
N THR A 368 -12.56 -11.93 7.91
CA THR A 368 -12.78 -10.67 8.66
C THR A 368 -13.44 -9.57 7.85
N ALA A 369 -13.87 -9.85 6.62
CA ALA A 369 -14.50 -8.86 5.75
C ALA A 369 -15.60 -9.51 4.89
N GLU A 370 -16.38 -8.66 4.21
CA GLU A 370 -17.38 -9.14 3.26
C GLU A 370 -16.72 -9.96 2.13
N PRO A 371 -17.37 -11.02 1.61
CA PRO A 371 -16.81 -11.89 0.59
C PRO A 371 -16.27 -11.17 -0.65
N GLN A 372 -16.87 -10.02 -1.01
CA GLN A 372 -16.45 -9.20 -2.15
C GLN A 372 -15.00 -8.71 -2.02
N VAL A 373 -14.49 -8.52 -0.81
CA VAL A 373 -13.10 -8.06 -0.56
C VAL A 373 -12.09 -9.09 -1.07
N ALA A 374 -12.27 -10.36 -0.70
CA ALA A 374 -11.45 -11.46 -1.17
C ALA A 374 -11.68 -11.73 -2.67
N ARG A 375 -12.95 -11.64 -3.12
CA ARG A 375 -13.30 -11.81 -4.53
C ARG A 375 -12.59 -10.83 -5.46
N ASN A 376 -12.44 -9.58 -5.04
CA ASN A 376 -11.74 -8.57 -5.82
C ASN A 376 -10.25 -8.87 -5.99
N LEU A 377 -9.58 -9.46 -5.01
CA LEU A 377 -8.20 -9.93 -5.15
C LEU A 377 -8.06 -11.04 -6.20
N LEU A 378 -9.05 -11.94 -6.28
CA LEU A 378 -9.07 -13.01 -7.30
C LEU A 378 -9.42 -12.46 -8.69
N ILE A 379 -10.33 -11.47 -8.79
CA ILE A 379 -10.63 -10.78 -10.05
C ILE A 379 -9.39 -10.02 -10.55
N TYR A 380 -8.61 -9.42 -9.67
CA TYR A 380 -7.31 -8.82 -10.02
C TYR A 380 -6.42 -9.83 -10.76
N ARG A 381 -6.32 -11.07 -10.29
CA ARG A 381 -5.55 -12.13 -10.97
C ARG A 381 -6.17 -12.53 -12.31
N HIS A 382 -7.49 -12.65 -12.40
CA HIS A 382 -8.17 -12.93 -13.67
C HIS A 382 -7.87 -11.84 -14.72
N LYS A 383 -7.94 -10.55 -14.35
CA LYS A 383 -7.59 -9.43 -15.24
C LYS A 383 -6.16 -9.51 -15.78
N HIS A 384 -5.27 -10.19 -15.09
CA HIS A 384 -3.88 -10.39 -15.49
C HIS A 384 -3.60 -11.73 -16.19
N LEU A 385 -4.60 -12.54 -16.48
CA LEU A 385 -4.43 -13.84 -17.13
C LEU A 385 -3.70 -13.72 -18.47
N GLN A 386 -4.08 -12.77 -19.33
CA GLN A 386 -3.41 -12.58 -20.61
C GLN A 386 -1.92 -12.21 -20.43
N LYS A 387 -1.57 -11.41 -19.42
CA LYS A 387 -0.18 -11.09 -19.10
C LYS A 387 0.59 -12.30 -18.56
N ALA A 388 -0.07 -13.16 -17.80
CA ALA A 388 0.52 -14.43 -17.35
C ALA A 388 0.80 -15.39 -18.52
N ILE A 389 -0.08 -15.44 -19.52
CA ILE A 389 0.14 -16.18 -20.76
C ILE A 389 1.33 -15.60 -21.56
N GLU A 390 1.40 -14.28 -21.71
CA GLU A 390 2.53 -13.60 -22.36
C GLU A 390 3.86 -13.86 -21.61
N ASN A 391 3.83 -13.88 -20.28
CA ASN A 391 4.99 -14.18 -19.44
C ASN A 391 5.47 -15.63 -19.67
N ALA A 392 4.57 -16.60 -19.67
CA ALA A 392 4.89 -18.00 -19.97
C ALA A 392 5.45 -18.14 -21.41
N LYS A 393 4.86 -17.45 -22.38
CA LYS A 393 5.33 -17.47 -23.79
C LYS A 393 6.76 -16.98 -23.94
N LYS A 394 7.18 -15.96 -23.19
CA LYS A 394 8.58 -15.48 -23.17
C LYS A 394 9.57 -16.56 -22.74
N LEU A 395 9.12 -17.50 -21.93
CA LEU A 395 9.92 -18.63 -21.43
C LEU A 395 9.79 -19.90 -22.28
N GLY A 396 9.07 -19.86 -23.41
CA GLY A 396 8.94 -20.96 -24.36
C GLY A 396 7.70 -21.82 -24.17
N PHE A 397 6.78 -21.49 -23.25
CA PHE A 397 5.49 -22.18 -23.12
C PHE A 397 4.49 -21.71 -24.18
N SER A 398 3.50 -22.53 -24.48
CA SER A 398 2.57 -22.30 -25.59
C SER A 398 1.12 -22.65 -25.21
N CYS A 399 0.23 -22.60 -26.18
CA CYS A 399 -1.17 -23.08 -26.07
C CYS A 399 -1.93 -22.50 -24.86
N GLY A 400 -1.71 -21.22 -24.52
CA GLY A 400 -2.42 -20.57 -23.42
C GLY A 400 -1.97 -21.00 -22.01
N ALA A 401 -0.78 -21.61 -21.88
CA ALA A 401 -0.16 -21.83 -20.58
C ALA A 401 0.11 -20.49 -19.91
N ALA A 402 -0.28 -20.33 -18.64
CA ALA A 402 -0.14 -19.11 -17.88
C ALA A 402 0.88 -19.28 -16.74
N LEU A 403 1.91 -18.44 -16.70
CA LEU A 403 2.80 -18.30 -15.55
C LEU A 403 2.62 -16.89 -14.98
N TYR A 404 1.92 -16.81 -13.88
CA TYR A 404 1.74 -15.54 -13.18
C TYR A 404 3.09 -14.99 -12.71
N PRO A 405 3.29 -13.67 -12.78
CA PRO A 405 4.53 -13.04 -12.31
C PRO A 405 4.81 -13.36 -10.85
N MET A 406 6.08 -13.47 -10.48
CA MET A 406 6.49 -13.53 -9.10
C MET A 406 6.20 -12.21 -8.40
N VAL A 407 6.48 -11.09 -9.09
CA VAL A 407 6.28 -9.74 -8.61
C VAL A 407 5.54 -8.91 -9.65
N THR A 408 4.42 -8.30 -9.29
CA THR A 408 3.66 -7.49 -10.25
C THR A 408 2.80 -6.42 -9.59
N MET A 409 2.50 -5.37 -10.36
CA MET A 409 1.41 -4.43 -10.09
C MET A 409 0.35 -4.44 -11.19
N ASN A 410 0.74 -4.78 -12.41
CA ASN A 410 -0.09 -4.67 -13.62
C ASN A 410 -0.17 -5.98 -14.43
N GLY A 411 0.27 -7.10 -13.86
CA GLY A 411 0.32 -8.41 -14.52
C GLY A 411 1.63 -8.69 -15.27
N GLU A 412 2.52 -7.71 -15.44
CA GLU A 412 3.86 -7.93 -16.00
C GLU A 412 4.82 -8.38 -14.90
N GLU A 413 5.77 -9.27 -15.27
CA GLU A 413 6.84 -9.66 -14.34
C GLU A 413 7.75 -8.45 -14.05
N CYS A 414 7.86 -8.10 -12.77
CA CYS A 414 8.61 -6.94 -12.31
C CYS A 414 9.83 -7.28 -11.45
N HIS A 415 10.04 -8.55 -11.13
CA HIS A 415 11.22 -8.95 -10.35
C HIS A 415 12.47 -8.90 -11.24
N ASN A 416 13.45 -8.13 -10.83
CA ASN A 416 14.71 -7.98 -11.56
C ASN A 416 15.84 -8.76 -10.87
N GLU A 417 16.81 -9.23 -11.66
CA GLU A 417 18.13 -9.69 -11.24
C GLU A 417 18.21 -11.08 -10.58
N TRP A 418 17.14 -11.62 -10.04
CA TRP A 418 17.21 -12.88 -9.29
C TRP A 418 16.61 -14.06 -10.08
N GLU A 419 17.36 -15.16 -10.19
CA GLU A 419 16.94 -16.36 -10.92
C GLU A 419 15.75 -17.07 -10.27
N ILE A 420 15.51 -16.85 -8.98
CA ILE A 420 14.38 -17.40 -8.22
C ILE A 420 13.02 -17.12 -8.89
N THR A 421 12.92 -16.04 -9.66
CA THR A 421 11.75 -15.72 -10.49
C THR A 421 11.33 -16.86 -11.42
N PHE A 422 12.28 -17.67 -11.90
CA PHE A 422 12.06 -18.79 -12.79
C PHE A 422 11.90 -20.12 -12.05
N GLU A 423 12.24 -20.16 -10.78
CA GLU A 423 12.28 -21.35 -9.93
C GLU A 423 11.09 -21.43 -8.97
N GLU A 424 10.63 -20.30 -8.41
CA GLU A 424 9.47 -20.22 -7.50
C GLU A 424 8.13 -20.25 -8.23
N ILE A 425 7.93 -21.26 -9.03
CA ILE A 425 6.73 -21.42 -9.86
C ILE A 425 5.50 -21.89 -9.07
N HIS A 426 5.68 -22.26 -7.81
CA HIS A 426 4.60 -22.62 -6.88
C HIS A 426 3.62 -21.45 -6.61
N ARG A 427 3.96 -20.22 -6.95
CA ARG A 427 3.06 -19.07 -6.95
C ARG A 427 1.80 -19.27 -7.81
N ASN A 428 1.90 -20.03 -8.91
CA ASN A 428 0.73 -20.45 -9.67
C ASN A 428 -0.21 -21.32 -8.83
N GLY A 429 0.37 -22.20 -8.03
CA GLY A 429 -0.39 -23.04 -7.11
C GLY A 429 -1.10 -22.24 -6.01
N ALA A 430 -0.45 -21.21 -5.49
CA ALA A 430 -1.06 -20.32 -4.49
C ALA A 430 -2.33 -19.63 -5.04
N ILE A 431 -2.31 -19.18 -6.30
CA ILE A 431 -3.49 -18.57 -6.95
C ILE A 431 -4.62 -19.59 -7.12
N ALA A 432 -4.31 -20.79 -7.62
CA ALA A 432 -5.30 -21.84 -7.77
C ALA A 432 -5.90 -22.26 -6.42
N TYR A 433 -5.07 -22.37 -5.38
CA TYR A 433 -5.52 -22.70 -4.04
C TYR A 433 -6.38 -21.57 -3.42
N ALA A 434 -6.05 -20.33 -3.66
CA ALA A 434 -6.86 -19.19 -3.20
C ALA A 434 -8.26 -19.18 -3.85
N ILE A 435 -8.39 -19.59 -5.13
CA ILE A 435 -9.70 -19.77 -5.78
C ILE A 435 -10.50 -20.87 -5.08
N TYR A 436 -9.86 -22.02 -4.85
CA TYR A 436 -10.47 -23.15 -4.14
C TYR A 436 -10.93 -22.76 -2.73
N ASP A 437 -10.04 -22.13 -1.96
CA ASP A 437 -10.29 -21.74 -0.58
C ASP A 437 -11.43 -20.71 -0.48
N TYR A 438 -11.42 -19.70 -1.34
CA TYR A 438 -12.50 -18.71 -1.45
C TYR A 438 -13.87 -19.37 -1.70
N ILE A 439 -13.93 -20.27 -2.66
CA ILE A 439 -15.19 -20.93 -3.02
C ILE A 439 -15.71 -21.81 -1.89
N ASN A 440 -14.83 -22.56 -1.23
CA ASN A 440 -15.21 -23.40 -0.10
C ASN A 440 -15.63 -22.59 1.13
N TYR A 441 -14.97 -21.48 1.37
CA TYR A 441 -15.27 -20.62 2.51
C TYR A 441 -16.59 -19.84 2.33
N THR A 442 -16.82 -19.29 1.13
CA THR A 442 -17.95 -18.40 0.85
C THR A 442 -19.16 -19.09 0.23
N GLY A 443 -18.97 -20.24 -0.41
CA GLY A 443 -20.00 -20.91 -1.22
C GLY A 443 -20.22 -20.27 -2.60
N ASP A 444 -19.43 -19.24 -3.00
CA ASP A 444 -19.55 -18.53 -4.28
C ASP A 444 -18.98 -19.38 -5.44
N GLN A 445 -19.65 -20.47 -5.75
CA GLN A 445 -19.26 -21.34 -6.88
C GLN A 445 -19.41 -20.65 -8.24
N LYS A 446 -20.26 -19.63 -8.33
CA LYS A 446 -20.46 -18.87 -9.57
C LYS A 446 -19.18 -18.16 -10.03
N TYR A 447 -18.29 -17.82 -9.09
CA TYR A 447 -16.98 -17.28 -9.39
C TYR A 447 -16.17 -18.18 -10.36
N LEU A 448 -16.30 -19.52 -10.26
CA LEU A 448 -15.63 -20.43 -11.21
C LEU A 448 -16.07 -20.19 -12.66
N ALA A 449 -17.38 -20.08 -12.89
CA ALA A 449 -17.94 -19.87 -14.21
C ALA A 449 -17.63 -18.47 -14.77
N GLU A 450 -17.58 -17.45 -13.90
CA GLU A 450 -17.37 -16.06 -14.31
C GLU A 450 -15.89 -15.73 -14.58
N TYR A 451 -14.97 -16.27 -13.75
CA TYR A 451 -13.55 -15.86 -13.74
C TYR A 451 -12.57 -16.99 -13.48
N GLY A 452 -12.87 -17.84 -12.50
CA GLY A 452 -11.89 -18.77 -11.93
C GLY A 452 -11.42 -19.85 -12.90
N LEU A 453 -12.32 -20.41 -13.70
CA LEU A 453 -11.99 -21.54 -14.57
C LEU A 453 -10.97 -21.19 -15.66
N GLU A 454 -11.04 -19.98 -16.23
CA GLU A 454 -10.07 -19.51 -17.20
C GLU A 454 -8.66 -19.45 -16.61
N VAL A 455 -8.54 -18.98 -15.37
CA VAL A 455 -7.28 -18.93 -14.62
C VAL A 455 -6.74 -20.34 -14.37
N LEU A 456 -7.60 -21.26 -13.90
CA LEU A 456 -7.23 -22.64 -13.59
C LEU A 456 -6.76 -23.40 -14.84
N ILE A 457 -7.40 -23.23 -15.99
CA ILE A 457 -6.99 -23.83 -17.27
C ILE A 457 -5.58 -23.33 -17.66
N GLY A 458 -5.34 -22.03 -17.59
CA GLY A 458 -4.03 -21.45 -17.89
C GLY A 458 -2.92 -22.01 -16.99
N ILE A 459 -3.20 -22.14 -15.69
CA ILE A 459 -2.28 -22.70 -14.69
C ILE A 459 -2.03 -24.20 -14.95
N ALA A 460 -3.08 -25.00 -15.22
CA ALA A 460 -2.94 -26.43 -15.49
C ALA A 460 -2.10 -26.68 -16.76
N ARG A 461 -2.30 -25.90 -17.82
CA ARG A 461 -1.47 -25.93 -19.03
C ARG A 461 0.00 -25.65 -18.78
N PHE A 462 0.28 -24.69 -17.91
CA PHE A 462 1.65 -24.39 -17.50
C PHE A 462 2.28 -25.60 -16.79
N TRP A 463 1.61 -26.17 -15.80
CA TRP A 463 2.13 -27.34 -15.08
C TRP A 463 2.35 -28.54 -15.99
N ALA A 464 1.43 -28.82 -16.90
CA ALA A 464 1.55 -29.94 -17.85
C ALA A 464 2.74 -29.80 -18.82
N GLN A 465 3.15 -28.57 -19.14
CA GLN A 465 4.32 -28.30 -19.98
C GLN A 465 5.62 -28.12 -19.18
N ARG A 466 5.54 -27.89 -17.86
CA ARG A 466 6.72 -27.65 -17.01
C ARG A 466 7.41 -28.93 -16.56
N VAL A 467 6.71 -30.04 -16.58
CA VAL A 467 7.25 -31.34 -16.20
C VAL A 467 7.95 -32.03 -17.38
N ASN A 468 8.88 -32.93 -17.07
CA ASN A 468 9.60 -33.74 -18.06
C ASN A 468 9.39 -35.22 -17.75
N TRP A 469 9.21 -36.03 -18.78
CA TRP A 469 9.19 -37.49 -18.62
C TRP A 469 10.62 -38.00 -18.36
N SER A 470 10.79 -38.80 -17.33
CA SER A 470 12.06 -39.48 -17.01
C SER A 470 11.97 -40.96 -17.40
N GLU A 471 12.64 -41.34 -18.47
CA GLU A 471 12.72 -42.74 -18.89
C GLU A 471 13.32 -43.64 -17.81
N HIS A 472 14.29 -43.14 -17.07
CA HIS A 472 14.92 -43.88 -15.97
C HIS A 472 13.98 -44.16 -14.80
N GLN A 473 13.16 -43.16 -14.43
CA GLN A 473 12.23 -43.28 -13.30
C GLN A 473 10.83 -43.74 -13.71
N GLN A 474 10.53 -43.77 -15.02
CA GLN A 474 9.19 -44.02 -15.58
C GLN A 474 8.12 -43.13 -14.94
N LYS A 475 8.46 -41.85 -14.74
CA LYS A 475 7.62 -40.84 -14.09
C LYS A 475 7.88 -39.44 -14.67
N TYR A 476 6.88 -38.57 -14.51
CA TYR A 476 7.09 -37.14 -14.71
C TYR A 476 7.92 -36.58 -13.55
N VAL A 477 8.90 -35.75 -13.88
CA VAL A 477 9.80 -35.07 -12.94
C VAL A 477 9.79 -33.56 -13.16
N MET A 478 10.05 -32.81 -12.13
CA MET A 478 10.17 -31.35 -12.18
C MET A 478 11.59 -30.95 -11.73
N LEU A 479 12.33 -30.34 -12.63
CA LEU A 479 13.74 -30.02 -12.45
C LEU A 479 13.94 -28.53 -12.18
N GLY A 480 14.93 -28.18 -11.36
CA GLY A 480 15.38 -26.80 -11.13
C GLY A 480 14.25 -25.91 -10.61
N VAL A 481 13.75 -26.15 -9.40
CA VAL A 481 12.73 -25.36 -8.74
C VAL A 481 13.17 -24.96 -7.34
N THR A 482 12.61 -23.87 -6.85
CA THR A 482 12.70 -23.44 -5.47
C THR A 482 11.32 -23.48 -4.84
N GLY A 483 11.18 -24.19 -3.73
CA GLY A 483 9.94 -24.23 -2.96
C GLY A 483 9.80 -23.01 -2.04
N PRO A 484 8.78 -23.00 -1.16
CA PRO A 484 8.59 -21.92 -0.18
C PRO A 484 9.77 -21.71 0.79
N ASN A 485 10.60 -22.73 0.98
CA ASN A 485 11.87 -22.61 1.67
C ASN A 485 12.96 -22.20 0.67
N GLU A 486 13.17 -20.91 0.54
CA GLU A 486 14.13 -20.31 -0.40
C GLU A 486 15.61 -20.65 -0.10
N PHE A 487 15.88 -21.20 1.09
CA PHE A 487 17.24 -21.63 1.46
C PHE A 487 17.73 -22.80 0.61
N GLU A 488 16.81 -23.67 0.15
CA GLU A 488 17.11 -24.78 -0.77
C GLU A 488 16.59 -24.42 -2.16
N ASN A 489 17.39 -23.70 -2.94
CA ASN A 489 17.06 -23.27 -4.29
C ASN A 489 17.57 -24.28 -5.34
N ASN A 490 17.00 -24.19 -6.54
CA ASN A 490 17.38 -24.95 -7.74
C ASN A 490 17.44 -26.48 -7.50
N VAL A 491 16.45 -27.00 -6.80
CA VAL A 491 16.35 -28.44 -6.49
C VAL A 491 15.43 -29.16 -7.47
N ASN A 492 15.61 -30.47 -7.59
CA ASN A 492 14.74 -31.32 -8.41
C ASN A 492 13.67 -31.99 -7.54
N ASN A 493 12.46 -32.06 -8.07
CA ASN A 493 11.33 -32.74 -7.44
C ASN A 493 11.06 -32.24 -6.01
N ASN A 494 11.06 -30.90 -5.82
CA ASN A 494 10.59 -30.33 -4.56
C ASN A 494 9.19 -30.83 -4.24
N TRP A 495 9.03 -31.40 -3.06
CA TRP A 495 7.77 -32.07 -2.68
C TRP A 495 6.57 -31.10 -2.74
N TYR A 496 6.71 -29.90 -2.19
CA TYR A 496 5.64 -28.90 -2.19
C TYR A 496 5.23 -28.52 -3.61
N THR A 497 6.21 -28.19 -4.45
CA THR A 497 5.98 -27.77 -5.84
C THR A 497 5.32 -28.88 -6.64
N ASN A 498 5.79 -30.14 -6.51
CA ASN A 498 5.19 -31.29 -7.19
C ASN A 498 3.75 -31.53 -6.71
N LYS A 499 3.53 -31.49 -5.39
CA LYS A 499 2.20 -31.72 -4.81
C LYS A 499 1.18 -30.67 -5.25
N ILE A 500 1.54 -29.40 -5.21
CA ILE A 500 0.63 -28.33 -5.63
C ILE A 500 0.38 -28.36 -7.15
N ALA A 501 1.36 -28.73 -7.96
CA ALA A 501 1.20 -28.87 -9.40
C ALA A 501 0.18 -30.00 -9.76
N ALA A 502 0.34 -31.19 -9.17
CA ALA A 502 -0.60 -32.28 -9.34
C ALA A 502 -2.01 -31.89 -8.89
N TRP A 503 -2.12 -31.29 -7.70
CA TRP A 503 -3.40 -30.84 -7.15
C TRP A 503 -4.07 -29.77 -8.05
N CYS A 504 -3.33 -28.82 -8.60
CA CYS A 504 -3.89 -27.82 -9.53
C CYS A 504 -4.51 -28.45 -10.77
N MET A 505 -3.86 -29.46 -11.35
CA MET A 505 -4.37 -30.17 -12.53
C MET A 505 -5.64 -30.97 -12.20
N ASP A 506 -5.68 -31.61 -11.03
CA ASP A 506 -6.87 -32.36 -10.59
C ASP A 506 -8.03 -31.41 -10.26
N TYR A 507 -7.80 -30.35 -9.51
CA TYR A 507 -8.82 -29.37 -9.19
C TYR A 507 -9.36 -28.66 -10.45
N CYS A 508 -8.50 -28.35 -11.42
CA CYS A 508 -8.93 -27.78 -12.69
C CYS A 508 -9.89 -28.74 -13.43
N ARG A 509 -9.61 -30.05 -13.45
CA ARG A 509 -10.47 -31.05 -14.07
C ARG A 509 -11.84 -31.16 -13.37
N GLU A 510 -11.84 -31.15 -12.05
CA GLU A 510 -13.07 -31.11 -11.23
C GLU A 510 -13.89 -29.86 -11.55
N SER A 511 -13.24 -28.69 -11.57
CA SER A 511 -13.86 -27.40 -11.87
C SER A 511 -14.45 -27.34 -13.28
N ILE A 512 -13.76 -27.90 -14.29
CA ILE A 512 -14.28 -28.04 -15.67
C ILE A 512 -15.57 -28.82 -15.69
N ASN A 513 -15.57 -29.99 -15.05
CA ASN A 513 -16.78 -30.86 -15.03
C ASN A 513 -17.93 -30.14 -14.33
N TRP A 514 -17.67 -29.50 -13.21
CA TRP A 514 -18.67 -28.74 -12.45
C TRP A 514 -19.27 -27.59 -13.27
N VAL A 515 -18.43 -26.75 -13.91
CA VAL A 515 -18.91 -25.62 -14.75
C VAL A 515 -19.66 -26.14 -15.97
N LYS A 516 -19.20 -27.22 -16.62
CA LYS A 516 -19.87 -27.86 -17.75
C LYS A 516 -21.28 -28.30 -17.38
N GLU A 517 -21.46 -28.89 -16.20
CA GLU A 517 -22.74 -29.40 -15.72
C GLU A 517 -23.68 -28.28 -15.25
N ASN A 518 -23.19 -27.32 -14.48
CA ASN A 518 -24.00 -26.33 -13.78
C ASN A 518 -24.13 -25.00 -14.53
N HIS A 519 -23.16 -24.65 -15.41
CA HIS A 519 -23.09 -23.38 -16.16
C HIS A 519 -22.70 -23.63 -17.64
N PRO A 520 -23.50 -24.40 -18.43
CA PRO A 520 -23.12 -24.84 -19.79
C PRO A 520 -22.87 -23.67 -20.76
N THR A 521 -23.55 -22.53 -20.57
CA THR A 521 -23.34 -21.33 -21.40
C THR A 521 -21.96 -20.72 -21.15
N ASP A 522 -21.59 -20.58 -19.87
CA ASP A 522 -20.25 -20.06 -19.50
C ASP A 522 -19.17 -21.07 -19.93
N TYR A 523 -19.41 -22.38 -19.77
CA TYR A 523 -18.49 -23.40 -20.25
C TYR A 523 -18.21 -23.23 -21.74
N SER A 524 -19.26 -23.05 -22.57
CA SER A 524 -19.10 -22.86 -24.00
C SER A 524 -18.28 -21.62 -24.33
N ARG A 525 -18.54 -20.50 -23.64
CA ARG A 525 -17.76 -19.27 -23.75
C ARG A 525 -16.29 -19.51 -23.41
N ILE A 526 -16.01 -20.16 -22.29
CA ILE A 526 -14.65 -20.44 -21.81
C ILE A 526 -13.89 -21.34 -22.80
N VAL A 527 -14.54 -22.40 -23.31
CA VAL A 527 -13.97 -23.31 -24.33
C VAL A 527 -13.56 -22.52 -25.57
N GLU A 528 -14.45 -21.67 -26.08
CA GLU A 528 -14.18 -20.84 -27.26
C GLU A 528 -13.02 -19.87 -27.03
N GLN A 529 -13.06 -19.10 -25.93
CA GLN A 529 -12.05 -18.08 -25.63
C GLN A 529 -10.67 -18.67 -25.32
N SER A 530 -10.63 -19.77 -24.56
CA SER A 530 -9.38 -20.44 -24.19
C SER A 530 -8.88 -21.46 -25.20
N THR A 531 -9.69 -21.77 -26.22
CA THR A 531 -9.43 -22.91 -27.17
C THR A 531 -9.16 -24.21 -26.43
N PHE A 532 -9.88 -24.43 -25.31
CA PHE A 532 -9.72 -25.62 -24.49
C PHE A 532 -10.23 -26.87 -25.20
N ASN A 533 -9.47 -27.98 -25.07
CA ASN A 533 -9.84 -29.30 -25.59
C ASN A 533 -9.88 -30.31 -24.43
N GLU A 534 -10.97 -31.07 -24.35
CA GLU A 534 -11.16 -32.08 -23.30
C GLU A 534 -10.05 -33.15 -23.27
N ALA A 535 -9.34 -33.39 -24.37
CA ALA A 535 -8.16 -34.27 -24.39
C ALA A 535 -7.04 -33.79 -23.45
N GLU A 536 -6.98 -32.47 -23.14
CA GLU A 536 -6.04 -31.94 -22.18
C GLU A 536 -6.26 -32.51 -20.76
N MET A 537 -7.51 -32.74 -20.36
CA MET A 537 -7.85 -33.35 -19.07
C MET A 537 -7.26 -34.77 -18.91
N THR A 538 -7.22 -35.54 -19.99
CA THR A 538 -6.61 -36.88 -19.98
C THR A 538 -5.12 -36.81 -19.73
N LYS A 539 -4.44 -35.83 -20.38
CA LYS A 539 -2.99 -35.59 -20.17
C LYS A 539 -2.70 -35.09 -18.76
N TRP A 540 -3.52 -34.20 -18.22
CA TRP A 540 -3.37 -33.71 -16.85
C TRP A 540 -3.54 -34.83 -15.82
N LYS A 541 -4.49 -35.75 -16.05
CA LYS A 541 -4.67 -36.93 -15.20
C LYS A 541 -3.48 -37.89 -15.24
N GLU A 542 -2.85 -38.03 -16.40
CA GLU A 542 -1.65 -38.88 -16.55
C GLU A 542 -0.46 -38.28 -15.78
N ILE A 543 -0.32 -36.97 -15.78
CA ILE A 543 0.80 -36.27 -15.13
C ILE A 543 0.63 -36.19 -13.62
N SER A 544 -0.58 -35.91 -13.11
CA SER A 544 -0.87 -35.78 -11.69
C SER A 544 -0.77 -37.09 -10.93
#